data_02d4442e10681ca2573def405de5d447
#
_entry.id   02d4442e10681ca2573def405de5d447
#
_cell.length_a   1.000
_cell.length_b   1.000
_cell.length_c   1.000
_cell.angle_alpha   90.00
_cell.angle_beta   90.00
_cell.angle_gamma   90.00
#
_symmetry.space_group_name_H-M   'P 1'
#
loop_
_entity.id
_entity.type
_entity.pdbx_description
1 polymer ?
#
loop_
_entity_poly.entity_id
_entity_poly.type
_entity_poly.pdbx_seq_one_letter_code
_entity_poly.pdbx_strand_id
1 'polypeptide(L)'
;MPTRPSKVTLDTNALNILNAIRNNASNNYKDYVPPITDVSELKQIGKIIMDVPALQNEFLSALVNRIALVTVTSKMFDNPWAMFKKGFLEYGETIEEIFVDLVRVFEFDAETAETELFKRVAPDVRAAFHVMNYKKFYKVTIERAKLARAFLSAGGMGELITYIMNSIYVSASYDEFLTMKYLLARNILNGRLYPVSVPAVSDANMKAIVTKIKGTSNLIEFPSRKYNPAGVFQHTDKADQYIIIDTQFDASMDVNVLASAFNMDKADFMGRRVPIDGFGNLDNERLAELFADDPSYVEITDDEKEALNAIPLALVDEKFFMIYDNLNEFREVENGQGLYWNYFFHQWKTFSTSPFSNALLYVPTEPSVTSVTVTPESATVPAGGSLMLSTAVVTEGFAPQTVTYESNNDGVTITEGGVVQVASDATGTATITVKSTFDETKTDTVTITIS
;
A
#
# COMPACT_ATOMS: atom_id res chain seq x y z
N MET A 1 -18.77 -1.01 -41.26
CA MET A 1 -17.46 -0.54 -40.74
C MET A 1 -17.77 0.52 -39.69
N PRO A 2 -17.34 0.37 -38.44
CA PRO A 2 -17.53 1.44 -37.48
C PRO A 2 -16.68 2.64 -37.87
N THR A 3 -17.30 3.78 -38.01
CA THR A 3 -16.65 5.06 -38.29
C THR A 3 -15.70 5.39 -37.15
N ARG A 4 -14.39 5.55 -37.45
CA ARG A 4 -13.42 6.10 -36.51
C ARG A 4 -13.98 7.43 -35.95
N PRO A 5 -13.98 7.62 -34.62
CA PRO A 5 -14.33 8.91 -34.06
C PRO A 5 -13.39 9.97 -34.63
N SER A 6 -13.97 11.07 -35.07
CA SER A 6 -13.23 12.22 -35.60
C SER A 6 -12.19 12.67 -34.55
N LYS A 7 -10.96 12.94 -35.01
CA LYS A 7 -9.94 13.59 -34.18
C LYS A 7 -10.55 14.88 -33.63
N VAL A 8 -10.69 14.96 -32.31
CA VAL A 8 -11.03 16.24 -31.66
C VAL A 8 -9.86 17.17 -31.93
N THR A 9 -10.08 18.21 -32.70
CA THR A 9 -9.06 19.21 -32.98
C THR A 9 -8.80 20.01 -31.69
N LEU A 10 -7.53 20.12 -31.28
CA LEU A 10 -7.09 20.86 -30.09
C LEU A 10 -7.54 22.33 -30.08
N ASP A 11 -7.89 22.88 -31.22
CA ASP A 11 -8.34 24.26 -31.41
C ASP A 11 -9.67 24.58 -30.67
N THR A 12 -10.60 23.66 -30.67
CA THR A 12 -11.86 23.80 -29.91
C THR A 12 -11.66 23.74 -28.40
N ASN A 13 -10.58 23.09 -27.93
CA ASN A 13 -10.31 22.96 -26.53
C ASN A 13 -9.79 24.23 -25.86
N ALA A 14 -8.96 25.05 -26.54
CA ALA A 14 -8.42 26.28 -25.97
C ALA A 14 -9.51 27.31 -25.67
N LEU A 15 -10.43 27.53 -26.60
CA LEU A 15 -11.56 28.45 -26.43
C LEU A 15 -12.50 28.01 -25.31
N ASN A 16 -12.80 26.70 -25.26
CA ASN A 16 -13.66 26.13 -24.24
C ASN A 16 -13.01 26.20 -22.84
N ILE A 17 -11.71 26.02 -22.75
CA ILE A 17 -10.96 26.12 -21.50
C ILE A 17 -10.98 27.55 -20.98
N LEU A 18 -10.65 28.51 -21.83
CA LEU A 18 -10.61 29.93 -21.46
C LEU A 18 -11.99 30.46 -21.06
N ASN A 19 -13.04 30.13 -21.83
CA ASN A 19 -14.41 30.49 -21.48
C ASN A 19 -14.90 29.84 -20.19
N ALA A 20 -14.50 28.59 -19.92
CA ALA A 20 -14.89 27.94 -18.70
C ALA A 20 -14.12 28.47 -17.46
N ILE A 21 -12.84 28.86 -17.62
CA ILE A 21 -12.10 29.60 -16.59
C ILE A 21 -12.83 30.93 -16.33
N ARG A 22 -13.13 31.67 -17.35
CA ARG A 22 -13.88 32.92 -17.22
C ARG A 22 -15.21 32.75 -16.49
N ASN A 23 -16.00 31.75 -16.83
CA ASN A 23 -17.31 31.49 -16.22
C ASN A 23 -17.23 31.23 -14.71
N ASN A 24 -16.15 30.61 -14.26
CA ASN A 24 -15.90 30.28 -12.87
C ASN A 24 -15.04 31.32 -12.11
N ALA A 25 -14.53 32.34 -12.81
CA ALA A 25 -13.74 33.41 -12.24
C ALA A 25 -14.60 34.48 -11.55
N SER A 26 -13.96 35.36 -10.77
CA SER A 26 -14.60 36.49 -10.08
C SER A 26 -15.27 37.46 -11.05
N ASN A 27 -16.17 38.33 -10.55
CA ASN A 27 -16.76 39.35 -11.36
C ASN A 27 -15.71 40.34 -11.88
N ASN A 28 -14.68 40.64 -11.07
CA ASN A 28 -13.57 41.48 -11.51
C ASN A 28 -12.85 40.91 -12.74
N TYR A 29 -12.57 39.60 -12.75
CA TYR A 29 -11.98 38.92 -13.91
C TYR A 29 -12.89 39.00 -15.15
N LYS A 30 -14.21 38.79 -14.98
CA LYS A 30 -15.20 38.82 -16.07
C LYS A 30 -15.36 40.20 -16.72
N ASP A 31 -15.14 41.24 -15.92
CA ASP A 31 -15.25 42.65 -16.39
C ASP A 31 -14.08 43.04 -17.33
N TYR A 32 -12.89 42.51 -17.08
CA TYR A 32 -11.69 42.76 -17.87
C TYR A 32 -11.47 41.78 -19.02
N VAL A 33 -11.89 40.51 -18.85
CA VAL A 33 -11.68 39.44 -19.84
C VAL A 33 -13.01 39.10 -20.52
N PRO A 34 -13.24 39.54 -21.78
CA PRO A 34 -14.46 39.22 -22.51
C PRO A 34 -14.52 37.70 -22.86
N PRO A 35 -15.72 37.19 -23.21
CA PRO A 35 -15.84 35.83 -23.72
C PRO A 35 -15.15 35.73 -25.08
N ILE A 36 -14.48 34.57 -25.32
CA ILE A 36 -13.70 34.31 -26.53
C ILE A 36 -14.56 33.51 -27.49
N THR A 37 -14.71 34.01 -28.73
CA THR A 37 -15.49 33.35 -29.78
C THR A 37 -14.62 32.83 -30.91
N ASP A 38 -13.45 33.43 -31.13
CA ASP A 38 -12.53 33.08 -32.21
C ASP A 38 -11.09 32.93 -31.73
N VAL A 39 -10.32 32.06 -32.40
CA VAL A 39 -8.90 31.80 -32.12
C VAL A 39 -8.02 33.04 -32.30
N SER A 40 -8.42 33.95 -33.23
CA SER A 40 -7.70 35.21 -33.48
C SER A 40 -7.68 36.16 -32.28
N GLU A 41 -8.67 36.04 -31.37
CA GLU A 41 -8.80 36.86 -30.15
C GLU A 41 -7.83 36.44 -29.06
N LEU A 42 -7.24 35.20 -29.13
CA LEU A 42 -6.36 34.66 -28.11
C LEU A 42 -5.20 35.56 -27.72
N LYS A 43 -4.56 36.22 -28.71
CA LYS A 43 -3.44 37.12 -28.45
C LYS A 43 -3.86 38.37 -27.68
N GLN A 44 -5.03 38.92 -27.98
CA GLN A 44 -5.55 40.10 -27.30
C GLN A 44 -5.95 39.75 -25.86
N ILE A 45 -6.66 38.67 -25.69
CA ILE A 45 -7.05 38.17 -24.35
C ILE A 45 -5.83 37.80 -23.50
N GLY A 46 -4.84 37.09 -24.09
CA GLY A 46 -3.58 36.80 -23.43
C GLY A 46 -2.86 38.06 -22.97
N LYS A 47 -2.86 39.12 -23.76
CA LYS A 47 -2.27 40.41 -23.38
C LYS A 47 -3.01 41.03 -22.18
N ILE A 48 -4.33 41.05 -22.17
CA ILE A 48 -5.13 41.58 -21.06
C ILE A 48 -4.81 40.79 -19.74
N ILE A 49 -4.77 39.47 -19.82
CA ILE A 49 -4.45 38.63 -18.65
C ILE A 49 -3.02 38.87 -18.19
N MET A 50 -2.05 38.97 -19.10
CA MET A 50 -0.63 39.13 -18.78
C MET A 50 -0.26 40.54 -18.30
N ASP A 51 -1.01 41.55 -18.62
CA ASP A 51 -0.74 42.96 -18.23
C ASP A 51 -1.20 43.26 -16.80
N VAL A 52 -2.09 42.45 -16.21
CA VAL A 52 -2.61 42.64 -14.85
C VAL A 52 -2.30 41.44 -13.98
N PRO A 53 -1.38 41.56 -12.98
CA PRO A 53 -0.97 40.45 -12.12
C PRO A 53 -2.14 39.75 -11.40
N ALA A 54 -3.15 40.48 -10.96
CA ALA A 54 -4.31 39.90 -10.29
C ALA A 54 -5.11 38.96 -11.22
N LEU A 55 -5.31 39.37 -12.48
CA LEU A 55 -5.99 38.54 -13.49
C LEU A 55 -5.16 37.32 -13.87
N GLN A 56 -3.84 37.48 -13.89
CA GLN A 56 -2.90 36.40 -14.19
C GLN A 56 -2.92 35.32 -13.08
N ASN A 57 -2.90 35.73 -11.82
CA ASN A 57 -2.97 34.81 -10.68
C ASN A 57 -4.32 34.10 -10.64
N GLU A 58 -5.42 34.82 -10.84
CA GLU A 58 -6.76 34.22 -10.87
C GLU A 58 -6.93 33.23 -12.03
N PHE A 59 -6.39 33.57 -13.21
CA PHE A 59 -6.37 32.69 -14.37
C PHE A 59 -5.63 31.37 -14.05
N LEU A 60 -4.42 31.46 -13.48
CA LEU A 60 -3.60 30.29 -13.20
C LEU A 60 -4.21 29.41 -12.09
N SER A 61 -4.76 30.02 -11.05
CA SER A 61 -5.47 29.29 -9.99
C SER A 61 -6.69 28.53 -10.56
N ALA A 62 -7.49 29.20 -11.37
CA ALA A 62 -8.65 28.57 -12.02
C ALA A 62 -8.24 27.48 -13.02
N LEU A 63 -7.10 27.66 -13.73
CA LEU A 63 -6.55 26.66 -14.64
C LEU A 63 -6.12 25.41 -13.91
N VAL A 64 -5.35 25.53 -12.81
CA VAL A 64 -4.87 24.40 -12.03
C VAL A 64 -6.03 23.65 -11.38
N ASN A 65 -7.00 24.35 -10.78
CA ASN A 65 -8.19 23.74 -10.21
C ASN A 65 -9.03 22.97 -11.25
N ARG A 66 -9.11 23.50 -12.48
CA ARG A 66 -9.80 22.82 -13.57
C ARG A 66 -9.05 21.58 -14.07
N ILE A 67 -7.72 21.63 -14.11
CA ILE A 67 -6.88 20.49 -14.46
C ILE A 67 -7.13 19.35 -13.47
N ALA A 68 -7.22 19.65 -12.17
CA ALA A 68 -7.54 18.65 -11.14
C ALA A 68 -8.88 17.93 -11.38
N LEU A 69 -9.88 18.63 -11.92
CA LEU A 69 -11.18 18.05 -12.28
C LEU A 69 -11.15 17.26 -13.61
N VAL A 70 -10.26 17.61 -14.55
CA VAL A 70 -10.14 16.96 -15.86
C VAL A 70 -9.28 15.71 -15.84
N THR A 71 -8.33 15.58 -14.89
CA THR A 71 -7.50 14.39 -14.72
C THR A 71 -8.29 13.11 -14.46
N VAL A 72 -9.50 13.22 -13.94
CA VAL A 72 -10.41 12.07 -13.74
C VAL A 72 -10.85 11.43 -15.06
N THR A 73 -10.72 12.11 -16.20
CA THR A 73 -11.21 11.65 -17.51
C THR A 73 -10.13 11.44 -18.57
N SER A 74 -8.89 11.83 -18.33
CA SER A 74 -7.80 11.64 -19.32
C SER A 74 -7.06 10.32 -19.07
N LYS A 75 -6.70 9.60 -20.16
CA LYS A 75 -5.86 8.39 -20.10
C LYS A 75 -4.40 8.75 -19.79
N MET A 76 -4.16 9.32 -18.62
CA MET A 76 -2.83 9.46 -18.04
C MET A 76 -2.49 8.19 -17.26
N PHE A 77 -1.26 8.04 -16.82
CA PHE A 77 -0.92 6.95 -15.92
C PHE A 77 -1.76 7.09 -14.64
N ASP A 78 -2.77 6.25 -14.53
CA ASP A 78 -3.53 6.09 -13.31
C ASP A 78 -2.96 4.89 -12.54
N ASN A 79 -2.90 5.01 -11.23
CA ASN A 79 -2.45 3.92 -10.38
C ASN A 79 -3.36 2.68 -10.59
N PRO A 80 -2.85 1.59 -11.19
CA PRO A 80 -3.66 0.40 -11.44
C PRO A 80 -4.11 -0.28 -10.15
N TRP A 81 -3.49 0.05 -9.01
CA TRP A 81 -3.82 -0.46 -7.68
C TRP A 81 -4.68 0.50 -6.85
N ALA A 82 -5.24 1.54 -7.48
CA ALA A 82 -6.15 2.48 -6.80
C ALA A 82 -7.35 1.80 -6.12
N MET A 83 -7.72 0.59 -6.58
CA MET A 83 -8.79 -0.23 -5.98
C MET A 83 -8.49 -0.67 -4.54
N PHE A 84 -7.24 -0.70 -4.11
CA PHE A 84 -6.85 -1.02 -2.75
C PHE A 84 -6.99 0.15 -1.77
N LYS A 85 -7.27 1.35 -2.26
CA LYS A 85 -7.48 2.53 -1.42
C LYS A 85 -8.83 2.43 -0.73
N LYS A 86 -8.85 2.69 0.58
CA LYS A 86 -10.05 2.59 1.41
C LYS A 86 -10.85 3.89 1.50
N GLY A 87 -10.29 5.00 1.03
CA GLY A 87 -10.96 6.29 0.99
C GLY A 87 -10.12 7.43 1.57
N PHE A 88 -10.82 8.51 1.93
CA PHE A 88 -10.21 9.73 2.48
C PHE A 88 -10.44 9.80 3.99
N LEU A 89 -9.39 10.12 4.74
CA LEU A 89 -9.43 10.39 6.18
C LEU A 89 -9.16 11.87 6.43
N GLU A 90 -9.81 12.43 7.44
CA GLU A 90 -9.49 13.78 7.88
C GLU A 90 -8.06 13.87 8.41
N TYR A 91 -7.50 15.08 8.34
CA TYR A 91 -6.13 15.37 8.72
C TYR A 91 -5.82 14.94 10.16
N GLY A 92 -4.73 14.18 10.33
CA GLY A 92 -4.24 13.75 11.64
C GLY A 92 -4.94 12.53 12.25
N GLU A 93 -5.88 11.90 11.54
CA GLU A 93 -6.53 10.69 12.03
C GLU A 93 -5.60 9.48 12.00
N THR A 94 -5.68 8.69 13.04
CA THR A 94 -5.07 7.35 13.15
C THR A 94 -6.19 6.33 13.09
N ILE A 95 -6.01 5.26 12.32
CA ILE A 95 -6.99 4.18 12.23
C ILE A 95 -6.59 3.12 13.25
N GLU A 96 -7.56 2.74 14.08
CA GLU A 96 -7.47 1.58 14.95
C GLU A 96 -8.25 0.43 14.31
N GLU A 97 -7.56 -0.66 14.00
CA GLU A 97 -8.14 -1.92 13.57
C GLU A 97 -8.22 -2.85 14.77
N ILE A 98 -9.42 -3.31 15.12
CA ILE A 98 -9.67 -4.16 16.29
C ILE A 98 -10.10 -5.54 15.80
N PHE A 99 -9.48 -6.57 16.33
CA PHE A 99 -9.86 -7.96 16.17
C PHE A 99 -10.27 -8.55 17.51
N VAL A 100 -11.41 -9.26 17.54
CA VAL A 100 -11.90 -9.98 18.72
C VAL A 100 -11.92 -11.47 18.39
N ASP A 101 -11.15 -12.27 19.11
CA ASP A 101 -11.09 -13.71 18.89
C ASP A 101 -12.31 -14.45 19.46
N LEU A 102 -12.44 -15.71 19.09
CA LEU A 102 -13.56 -16.57 19.55
C LEU A 102 -13.55 -16.69 21.07
N VAL A 103 -14.74 -16.57 21.68
CA VAL A 103 -14.91 -16.73 23.10
C VAL A 103 -14.81 -18.23 23.46
N ARG A 104 -14.16 -18.50 24.60
CA ARG A 104 -14.05 -19.88 25.12
C ARG A 104 -15.43 -20.49 25.40
N VAL A 105 -15.62 -21.71 24.95
CA VAL A 105 -16.80 -22.51 25.28
C VAL A 105 -16.59 -23.19 26.64
N PHE A 106 -17.63 -23.23 27.44
CA PHE A 106 -17.67 -23.94 28.72
C PHE A 106 -18.68 -25.08 28.64
N GLU A 107 -18.36 -26.20 29.28
CA GLU A 107 -19.32 -27.27 29.47
C GLU A 107 -20.38 -26.86 30.50
N PHE A 108 -21.62 -27.27 30.29
CA PHE A 108 -22.67 -27.06 31.27
C PHE A 108 -22.50 -28.08 32.41
N ASP A 109 -22.16 -27.58 33.59
CA ASP A 109 -22.08 -28.36 34.81
C ASP A 109 -22.82 -27.63 35.93
N ALA A 110 -23.90 -28.23 36.43
CA ALA A 110 -24.72 -27.61 37.47
C ALA A 110 -24.01 -27.57 38.85
N GLU A 111 -23.06 -28.48 39.10
CA GLU A 111 -22.34 -28.55 40.39
C GLU A 111 -21.27 -27.48 40.51
N THR A 112 -20.63 -27.11 39.41
CA THR A 112 -19.61 -26.06 39.39
C THR A 112 -20.18 -24.65 39.17
N ALA A 113 -21.46 -24.53 38.74
CA ALA A 113 -22.11 -23.26 38.43
C ALA A 113 -22.11 -22.28 39.60
N GLU A 114 -22.25 -22.74 40.85
CA GLU A 114 -22.23 -21.86 42.03
C GLU A 114 -20.85 -21.30 42.37
N THR A 115 -19.78 -22.03 42.07
CA THR A 115 -18.38 -21.62 42.34
C THR A 115 -17.77 -20.78 41.21
N GLU A 116 -18.24 -20.97 39.97
CA GLU A 116 -17.71 -20.27 38.80
C GLU A 116 -18.52 -19.02 38.38
N LEU A 117 -19.66 -18.78 38.99
CA LEU A 117 -20.57 -17.69 38.63
C LEU A 117 -19.92 -16.30 38.52
N PHE A 118 -18.92 -16.03 39.35
CA PHE A 118 -18.22 -14.74 39.37
C PHE A 118 -16.83 -14.76 38.70
N LYS A 119 -16.46 -15.88 38.05
CA LYS A 119 -15.19 -15.99 37.35
C LYS A 119 -15.19 -15.09 36.12
N ARG A 120 -14.22 -14.17 36.08
CA ARG A 120 -14.08 -13.26 34.93
C ARG A 120 -13.41 -13.99 33.78
N VAL A 121 -14.01 -13.91 32.59
CA VAL A 121 -13.43 -14.38 31.34
C VAL A 121 -13.38 -13.18 30.40
N ALA A 122 -12.17 -12.69 30.17
CA ALA A 122 -11.95 -11.60 29.21
C ALA A 122 -11.83 -12.18 27.79
N PRO A 123 -12.46 -11.56 26.79
CA PRO A 123 -12.21 -11.91 25.40
C PRO A 123 -10.76 -11.53 25.02
N ASP A 124 -10.15 -12.28 24.09
CA ASP A 124 -8.89 -11.90 23.48
C ASP A 124 -9.18 -10.81 22.43
N VAL A 125 -8.73 -9.59 22.73
CA VAL A 125 -8.91 -8.42 21.86
C VAL A 125 -7.53 -7.94 21.45
N ARG A 126 -7.30 -7.86 20.14
CA ARG A 126 -6.05 -7.36 19.57
C ARG A 126 -6.33 -6.10 18.76
N ALA A 127 -5.43 -5.13 18.83
CA ALA A 127 -5.53 -3.89 18.08
C ALA A 127 -4.28 -3.63 17.26
N ALA A 128 -4.47 -3.11 16.06
CA ALA A 128 -3.40 -2.60 15.20
C ALA A 128 -3.69 -1.12 14.89
N PHE A 129 -2.64 -0.31 14.85
CA PHE A 129 -2.76 1.12 14.58
C PHE A 129 -2.08 1.45 13.25
N HIS A 130 -2.84 2.12 12.37
CA HIS A 130 -2.37 2.58 11.08
C HIS A 130 -2.25 4.10 11.12
N VAL A 131 -1.01 4.59 11.04
CA VAL A 131 -0.70 6.01 11.15
C VAL A 131 -0.23 6.57 9.81
N MET A 132 -0.49 7.86 9.61
CA MET A 132 -0.02 8.57 8.42
C MET A 132 1.50 8.60 8.38
N ASN A 133 2.09 7.99 7.34
CA ASN A 133 3.53 7.80 7.16
C ASN A 133 4.08 8.36 5.86
N TYR A 134 3.24 8.95 5.00
CA TYR A 134 3.65 9.54 3.73
C TYR A 134 3.19 10.99 3.67
N LYS A 135 4.15 11.93 3.69
CA LYS A 135 3.90 13.38 3.61
C LYS A 135 4.82 13.98 2.55
N LYS A 136 4.32 14.09 1.31
CA LYS A 136 5.10 14.58 0.19
C LYS A 136 4.41 15.73 -0.51
N PHE A 137 5.18 16.52 -1.25
CA PHE A 137 4.62 17.50 -2.17
C PHE A 137 5.40 17.49 -3.48
N TYR A 138 4.69 17.81 -4.55
CA TYR A 138 5.24 17.97 -5.89
C TYR A 138 5.23 19.43 -6.26
N LYS A 139 6.37 19.93 -6.77
CA LYS A 139 6.52 21.33 -7.13
C LYS A 139 6.72 21.47 -8.62
N VAL A 140 5.95 22.36 -9.22
CA VAL A 140 6.13 22.80 -10.63
C VAL A 140 6.25 24.30 -10.67
N THR A 141 7.20 24.80 -11.47
CA THR A 141 7.40 26.24 -11.71
C THR A 141 6.88 26.60 -13.10
N ILE A 142 6.00 27.61 -13.17
CA ILE A 142 5.49 28.17 -14.41
C ILE A 142 6.08 29.57 -14.61
N GLU A 143 6.95 29.70 -15.57
CA GLU A 143 7.55 30.97 -15.94
C GLU A 143 6.55 31.82 -16.74
N ARG A 144 6.58 33.16 -16.53
CA ARG A 144 5.76 34.12 -17.28
C ARG A 144 5.93 33.97 -18.79
N ALA A 145 7.15 33.64 -19.25
CA ALA A 145 7.41 33.41 -20.67
C ALA A 145 6.68 32.17 -21.23
N LYS A 146 6.57 31.08 -20.45
CA LYS A 146 5.83 29.88 -20.86
C LYS A 146 4.33 30.17 -20.91
N LEU A 147 3.80 30.90 -19.93
CA LEU A 147 2.40 31.32 -19.91
C LEU A 147 2.09 32.22 -21.10
N ALA A 148 2.93 33.21 -21.41
CA ALA A 148 2.76 34.11 -22.57
C ALA A 148 2.73 33.31 -23.88
N ARG A 149 3.58 32.29 -24.04
CA ARG A 149 3.61 31.43 -25.23
C ARG A 149 2.30 30.64 -25.40
N ALA A 150 1.66 30.23 -24.29
CA ALA A 150 0.39 29.52 -24.34
C ALA A 150 -0.72 30.29 -25.00
N PHE A 151 -0.66 31.64 -24.99
CA PHE A 151 -1.59 32.52 -25.68
C PHE A 151 -1.20 32.88 -27.14
N LEU A 152 -0.03 32.43 -27.60
CA LEU A 152 0.41 32.75 -28.97
C LEU A 152 -0.21 31.85 -30.05
N SER A 153 -0.66 30.66 -29.67
CA SER A 153 -1.23 29.70 -30.59
C SER A 153 -2.41 28.95 -29.97
N ALA A 154 -3.31 28.46 -30.81
CA ALA A 154 -4.46 27.67 -30.36
C ALA A 154 -4.07 26.38 -29.57
N GLY A 155 -2.95 25.78 -29.92
CA GLY A 155 -2.42 24.60 -29.21
C GLY A 155 -1.63 24.88 -27.94
N GLY A 156 -1.15 26.14 -27.77
CA GLY A 156 -0.24 26.49 -26.68
C GLY A 156 -0.82 26.30 -25.28
N MET A 157 -2.12 26.52 -25.12
CA MET A 157 -2.80 26.26 -23.84
C MET A 157 -2.86 24.76 -23.53
N GLY A 158 -3.11 23.93 -24.54
CA GLY A 158 -3.07 22.47 -24.39
C GLY A 158 -1.70 21.95 -24.01
N GLU A 159 -0.63 22.51 -24.59
CA GLU A 159 0.76 22.17 -24.23
C GLU A 159 1.09 22.56 -22.78
N LEU A 160 0.66 23.74 -22.32
CA LEU A 160 0.86 24.17 -20.93
C LEU A 160 0.13 23.24 -19.94
N ILE A 161 -1.11 22.89 -20.24
CA ILE A 161 -1.91 21.96 -19.42
C ILE A 161 -1.22 20.59 -19.36
N THR A 162 -0.83 20.06 -20.51
CA THR A 162 -0.12 18.77 -20.60
C THR A 162 1.18 18.78 -19.79
N TYR A 163 1.93 19.89 -19.86
CA TYR A 163 3.16 20.04 -19.07
C TYR A 163 2.90 20.00 -17.56
N ILE A 164 1.92 20.74 -17.07
CA ILE A 164 1.56 20.77 -15.64
C ILE A 164 1.07 19.39 -15.21
N MET A 165 0.20 18.76 -15.99
CA MET A 165 -0.37 17.45 -15.70
C MET A 165 0.70 16.35 -15.63
N ASN A 166 1.57 16.27 -16.64
CA ASN A 166 2.62 15.26 -16.66
C ASN A 166 3.64 15.44 -15.53
N SER A 167 3.90 16.67 -15.10
CA SER A 167 4.89 16.92 -14.07
C SER A 167 4.38 16.77 -12.65
N ILE A 168 3.08 16.80 -12.41
CA ILE A 168 2.51 16.70 -11.06
C ILE A 168 1.72 15.40 -10.88
N TYR A 169 0.65 15.23 -11.66
CA TYR A 169 -0.28 14.12 -11.44
C TYR A 169 0.27 12.76 -11.82
N VAL A 170 0.98 12.68 -12.95
CA VAL A 170 1.61 11.43 -13.38
C VAL A 170 2.67 11.01 -12.39
N SER A 171 3.50 11.97 -11.92
CA SER A 171 4.50 11.68 -10.89
C SER A 171 3.84 11.21 -9.60
N ALA A 172 2.79 11.90 -9.14
CA ALA A 172 2.08 11.54 -7.92
C ALA A 172 1.41 10.16 -8.00
N SER A 173 0.78 9.83 -9.14
CA SER A 173 0.15 8.51 -9.36
C SER A 173 1.19 7.40 -9.49
N TYR A 174 2.32 7.68 -10.15
CA TYR A 174 3.42 6.72 -10.25
C TYR A 174 4.06 6.44 -8.89
N ASP A 175 4.34 7.48 -8.11
CA ASP A 175 4.93 7.35 -6.79
C ASP A 175 4.01 6.63 -5.80
N GLU A 176 2.69 6.85 -5.89
CA GLU A 176 1.70 6.10 -5.13
C GLU A 176 1.76 4.61 -5.49
N PHE A 177 1.72 4.27 -6.77
CA PHE A 177 1.83 2.89 -7.24
C PHE A 177 3.15 2.24 -6.82
N LEU A 178 4.27 2.93 -7.00
CA LEU A 178 5.60 2.45 -6.62
C LEU A 178 5.69 2.21 -5.10
N THR A 179 5.12 3.11 -4.30
CA THR A 179 5.07 2.95 -2.83
C THR A 179 4.22 1.74 -2.43
N MET A 180 3.09 1.48 -3.11
CA MET A 180 2.26 0.29 -2.87
C MET A 180 3.00 -0.99 -3.23
N LYS A 181 3.72 -1.03 -4.34
CA LYS A 181 4.58 -2.16 -4.72
C LYS A 181 5.69 -2.39 -3.69
N TYR A 182 6.36 -1.33 -3.25
CA TYR A 182 7.39 -1.39 -2.22
C TYR A 182 6.83 -1.92 -0.90
N LEU A 183 5.65 -1.45 -0.48
CA LEU A 183 4.96 -1.96 0.71
C LEU A 183 4.71 -3.47 0.61
N LEU A 184 4.21 -3.95 -0.52
CA LEU A 184 4.00 -5.39 -0.75
C LEU A 184 5.32 -6.15 -0.71
N ALA A 185 6.34 -5.71 -1.43
CA ALA A 185 7.66 -6.34 -1.49
C ALA A 185 8.30 -6.44 -0.09
N ARG A 186 8.24 -5.37 0.72
CA ARG A 186 8.74 -5.40 2.11
C ARG A 186 7.96 -6.36 3.01
N ASN A 187 6.63 -6.46 2.83
CA ASN A 187 5.85 -7.46 3.58
C ASN A 187 6.20 -8.89 3.18
N ILE A 188 6.49 -9.14 1.90
CA ILE A 188 6.96 -10.45 1.41
C ILE A 188 8.33 -10.78 2.03
N LEU A 189 9.31 -9.87 1.92
CA LEU A 189 10.66 -10.06 2.45
C LEU A 189 10.68 -10.25 3.97
N ASN A 190 9.75 -9.60 4.68
CA ASN A 190 9.60 -9.75 6.12
C ASN A 190 8.77 -11.00 6.53
N GLY A 191 8.42 -11.88 5.57
CA GLY A 191 7.67 -13.11 5.84
C GLY A 191 6.25 -12.88 6.40
N ARG A 192 5.61 -11.76 6.05
CA ARG A 192 4.25 -11.43 6.53
C ARG A 192 3.14 -12.05 5.68
N LEU A 193 3.46 -12.61 4.52
CA LEU A 193 2.54 -13.40 3.71
C LEU A 193 2.86 -14.87 3.93
N TYR A 194 1.83 -15.70 4.10
CA TYR A 194 2.02 -17.13 4.29
C TYR A 194 2.49 -17.81 3.00
N PRO A 195 3.69 -18.40 2.95
CA PRO A 195 4.22 -18.98 1.73
C PRO A 195 3.60 -20.35 1.45
N VAL A 196 3.21 -20.55 0.21
CA VAL A 196 2.68 -21.81 -0.34
C VAL A 196 3.64 -22.29 -1.41
N SER A 197 4.32 -23.41 -1.15
CA SER A 197 5.23 -24.00 -2.12
C SER A 197 4.49 -24.47 -3.38
N VAL A 198 5.01 -24.10 -4.54
CA VAL A 198 4.54 -24.53 -5.87
C VAL A 198 5.73 -24.97 -6.71
N PRO A 199 5.54 -25.85 -7.70
CA PRO A 199 6.63 -26.18 -8.63
C PRO A 199 7.13 -24.94 -9.38
N ALA A 200 8.38 -24.97 -9.83
CA ALA A 200 8.93 -23.90 -10.66
C ALA A 200 8.03 -23.66 -11.89
N VAL A 201 7.85 -22.38 -12.24
CA VAL A 201 6.98 -21.97 -13.35
C VAL A 201 7.51 -22.53 -14.67
N SER A 202 6.71 -23.38 -15.31
CA SER A 202 6.95 -23.96 -16.62
C SER A 202 5.65 -24.47 -17.22
N ASP A 203 5.59 -24.65 -18.53
CA ASP A 203 4.40 -25.17 -19.22
C ASP A 203 3.95 -26.53 -18.66
N ALA A 204 4.91 -27.41 -18.31
CA ALA A 204 4.63 -28.71 -17.74
C ALA A 204 4.01 -28.64 -16.33
N ASN A 205 4.37 -27.65 -15.55
CA ASN A 205 3.94 -27.49 -14.17
C ASN A 205 2.69 -26.61 -14.02
N MET A 206 2.29 -25.89 -15.06
CA MET A 206 1.22 -24.88 -15.00
C MET A 206 -0.08 -25.43 -14.39
N LYS A 207 -0.50 -26.62 -14.81
CA LYS A 207 -1.72 -27.26 -14.28
C LYS A 207 -1.61 -27.56 -12.77
N ALA A 208 -0.46 -28.02 -12.30
CA ALA A 208 -0.23 -28.31 -10.89
C ALA A 208 -0.24 -27.03 -10.05
N ILE A 209 0.40 -25.96 -10.56
CA ILE A 209 0.42 -24.65 -9.91
C ILE A 209 -1.01 -24.10 -9.77
N VAL A 210 -1.78 -24.06 -10.85
CA VAL A 210 -3.16 -23.55 -10.86
C VAL A 210 -4.07 -24.39 -9.96
N THR A 211 -3.92 -25.71 -9.92
CA THR A 211 -4.66 -26.60 -9.01
C THR A 211 -4.36 -26.23 -7.55
N LYS A 212 -3.08 -25.99 -7.22
CA LYS A 212 -2.68 -25.59 -5.86
C LYS A 212 -3.27 -24.24 -5.48
N ILE A 213 -3.21 -23.25 -6.38
CA ILE A 213 -3.78 -21.91 -6.18
C ILE A 213 -5.30 -22.02 -5.91
N LYS A 214 -6.03 -22.73 -6.75
CA LYS A 214 -7.48 -22.91 -6.57
C LYS A 214 -7.82 -23.62 -5.27
N GLY A 215 -7.06 -24.66 -4.95
CA GLY A 215 -7.25 -25.41 -3.70
C GLY A 215 -7.06 -24.55 -2.45
N THR A 216 -5.98 -23.76 -2.39
CA THR A 216 -5.73 -22.85 -1.26
C THR A 216 -6.71 -21.68 -1.24
N SER A 217 -7.09 -21.14 -2.39
CA SER A 217 -8.12 -20.10 -2.51
C SER A 217 -9.48 -20.56 -1.98
N ASN A 218 -9.86 -21.83 -2.18
CA ASN A 218 -11.06 -22.40 -1.58
C ASN A 218 -10.88 -22.68 -0.08
N LEU A 219 -9.66 -23.03 0.33
CA LEU A 219 -9.37 -23.38 1.72
C LEU A 219 -9.45 -22.15 2.66
N ILE A 220 -9.05 -20.98 2.21
CA ILE A 220 -9.12 -19.75 3.04
C ILE A 220 -10.54 -19.20 3.23
N GLU A 221 -11.55 -19.74 2.56
CA GLU A 221 -12.97 -19.48 2.87
C GLU A 221 -13.36 -20.09 4.23
N PHE A 222 -12.57 -21.05 4.71
CA PHE A 222 -12.77 -21.64 6.03
C PHE A 222 -11.88 -20.94 7.06
N PRO A 223 -12.41 -20.64 8.26
CA PRO A 223 -11.67 -19.95 9.30
C PRO A 223 -10.40 -20.71 9.73
N SER A 224 -9.27 -20.00 9.79
CA SER A 224 -7.99 -20.54 10.15
C SER A 224 -7.10 -19.48 10.78
N ARG A 225 -6.19 -19.89 11.68
CA ARG A 225 -5.14 -19.03 12.28
C ARG A 225 -3.85 -18.98 11.45
N LYS A 226 -3.80 -19.75 10.37
CA LYS A 226 -2.56 -20.05 9.65
C LYS A 226 -2.13 -18.94 8.67
N TYR A 227 -3.08 -18.24 8.07
CA TYR A 227 -2.84 -17.45 6.86
C TYR A 227 -2.70 -15.95 7.10
N ASN A 228 -2.61 -15.52 8.34
CA ASN A 228 -2.40 -14.12 8.72
C ASN A 228 -1.24 -13.97 9.71
N PRO A 229 -0.53 -12.84 9.70
CA PRO A 229 0.64 -12.62 10.56
C PRO A 229 0.34 -12.66 12.06
N ALA A 230 -0.87 -12.22 12.45
CA ALA A 230 -1.27 -12.18 13.87
C ALA A 230 -1.71 -13.53 14.42
N GLY A 231 -1.83 -14.58 13.60
CA GLY A 231 -2.28 -15.90 14.02
C GLY A 231 -3.72 -15.91 14.55
N VAL A 232 -4.57 -14.99 14.07
CA VAL A 232 -5.97 -14.86 14.50
C VAL A 232 -6.90 -15.71 13.65
N PHE A 233 -8.05 -16.09 14.21
CA PHE A 233 -9.02 -16.95 13.56
C PHE A 233 -9.82 -16.16 12.52
N GLN A 234 -9.40 -16.22 11.26
CA GLN A 234 -9.94 -15.43 10.17
C GLN A 234 -10.23 -16.29 8.93
N HIS A 235 -11.20 -15.86 8.11
CA HIS A 235 -11.52 -16.42 6.80
C HIS A 235 -11.60 -15.29 5.78
N THR A 236 -11.59 -15.63 4.49
CA THR A 236 -11.71 -14.68 3.39
C THR A 236 -12.65 -15.24 2.34
N ASP A 237 -13.81 -14.64 2.18
CA ASP A 237 -14.80 -15.03 1.18
C ASP A 237 -14.25 -14.85 -0.23
N LYS A 238 -14.74 -15.61 -1.20
CA LYS A 238 -14.27 -15.57 -2.59
C LYS A 238 -14.36 -14.18 -3.21
N ALA A 239 -15.39 -13.44 -2.87
CA ALA A 239 -15.62 -12.07 -3.36
C ALA A 239 -14.58 -11.07 -2.86
N ASP A 240 -13.95 -11.35 -1.70
CA ASP A 240 -12.98 -10.48 -1.03
C ASP A 240 -11.53 -10.88 -1.30
N GLN A 241 -11.31 -11.93 -2.12
CA GLN A 241 -10.00 -12.38 -2.54
C GLN A 241 -9.48 -11.57 -3.72
N TYR A 242 -8.30 -10.97 -3.57
CA TYR A 242 -7.55 -10.35 -4.66
C TYR A 242 -6.32 -11.19 -4.98
N ILE A 243 -6.11 -11.45 -6.28
CA ILE A 243 -4.96 -12.19 -6.77
C ILE A 243 -4.06 -11.22 -7.51
N ILE A 244 -2.96 -10.82 -6.85
CA ILE A 244 -1.90 -10.03 -7.47
C ILE A 244 -1.04 -11.01 -8.26
N ILE A 245 -1.06 -10.87 -9.58
CA ILE A 245 -0.50 -11.86 -10.50
C ILE A 245 0.55 -11.24 -11.43
N ASP A 246 1.69 -11.91 -11.55
CA ASP A 246 2.69 -11.53 -12.54
C ASP A 246 2.12 -11.63 -13.96
N THR A 247 2.34 -10.59 -14.78
CA THR A 247 1.77 -10.50 -16.14
C THR A 247 2.23 -11.62 -17.08
N GLN A 248 3.45 -12.11 -16.94
CA GLN A 248 3.98 -13.21 -17.78
C GLN A 248 3.37 -14.54 -17.35
N PHE A 249 3.24 -14.74 -16.02
CA PHE A 249 2.57 -15.92 -15.47
C PHE A 249 1.09 -15.94 -15.86
N ASP A 250 0.37 -14.82 -15.78
CA ASP A 250 -1.05 -14.70 -16.16
C ASP A 250 -1.25 -15.06 -17.65
N ALA A 251 -0.40 -14.52 -18.53
CA ALA A 251 -0.44 -14.85 -19.96
C ALA A 251 -0.18 -16.34 -20.23
N SER A 252 0.81 -16.94 -19.55
CA SER A 252 1.14 -18.36 -19.69
C SER A 252 0.01 -19.26 -19.16
N MET A 253 -0.62 -18.88 -18.07
CA MET A 253 -1.77 -19.58 -17.51
C MET A 253 -2.97 -19.55 -18.46
N ASP A 254 -3.26 -18.39 -19.05
CA ASP A 254 -4.36 -18.23 -20.01
C ASP A 254 -4.18 -19.14 -21.24
N VAL A 255 -2.96 -19.26 -21.75
CA VAL A 255 -2.66 -20.10 -22.91
C VAL A 255 -2.68 -21.58 -22.56
N ASN A 256 -2.04 -21.99 -21.48
CA ASN A 256 -1.80 -23.42 -21.18
C ASN A 256 -2.96 -24.11 -20.44
N VAL A 257 -3.71 -23.36 -19.62
CA VAL A 257 -4.75 -23.94 -18.75
C VAL A 257 -6.15 -23.59 -19.24
N LEU A 258 -6.42 -22.32 -19.53
CA LEU A 258 -7.77 -21.87 -19.90
C LEU A 258 -8.12 -22.15 -21.35
N ALA A 259 -7.14 -22.19 -22.26
CA ALA A 259 -7.38 -22.61 -23.66
C ALA A 259 -7.82 -24.08 -23.77
N SER A 260 -7.45 -24.91 -22.80
CA SER A 260 -7.85 -26.32 -22.75
C SER A 260 -9.23 -26.58 -22.11
N ALA A 261 -9.78 -25.59 -21.38
CA ALA A 261 -11.08 -25.67 -20.69
C ALA A 261 -12.12 -24.77 -21.38
N PHE A 262 -12.71 -25.26 -22.45
CA PHE A 262 -13.52 -24.51 -23.42
C PHE A 262 -14.77 -23.77 -22.90
N ASN A 263 -15.08 -23.70 -21.60
CA ASN A 263 -16.34 -23.10 -21.09
C ASN A 263 -16.30 -22.64 -19.62
N MET A 264 -15.17 -22.31 -19.02
CA MET A 264 -15.17 -21.76 -17.66
C MET A 264 -15.03 -20.24 -17.69
N ASP A 265 -15.96 -19.54 -17.03
CA ASP A 265 -15.86 -18.11 -16.83
C ASP A 265 -14.60 -17.78 -16.02
N LYS A 266 -13.70 -16.95 -16.59
CA LYS A 266 -12.43 -16.58 -15.97
C LYS A 266 -12.60 -15.96 -14.57
N ALA A 267 -13.72 -15.24 -14.37
CA ALA A 267 -14.05 -14.57 -13.12
C ALA A 267 -14.41 -15.56 -11.98
N ASP A 268 -15.08 -16.65 -12.29
CA ASP A 268 -15.46 -17.67 -11.30
C ASP A 268 -14.28 -18.58 -10.91
N PHE A 269 -13.22 -18.56 -11.70
CA PHE A 269 -12.10 -19.49 -11.50
C PHE A 269 -11.11 -19.02 -10.43
N MET A 270 -10.78 -17.71 -10.36
CA MET A 270 -9.66 -17.22 -9.55
C MET A 270 -9.91 -15.90 -8.81
N GLY A 271 -11.15 -15.43 -8.64
CA GLY A 271 -11.39 -14.17 -7.96
C GLY A 271 -10.95 -12.93 -8.77
N ARG A 272 -10.72 -11.81 -8.08
CA ARG A 272 -10.32 -10.54 -8.72
C ARG A 272 -8.83 -10.52 -9.02
N ARG A 273 -8.45 -10.53 -10.31
CA ARG A 273 -7.05 -10.47 -10.73
C ARG A 273 -6.56 -9.04 -10.80
N VAL A 274 -5.39 -8.81 -10.24
CA VAL A 274 -4.68 -7.52 -10.24
C VAL A 274 -3.30 -7.75 -10.84
N PRO A 275 -3.03 -7.27 -12.05
CA PRO A 275 -1.74 -7.50 -12.70
C PRO A 275 -0.61 -6.73 -12.01
N ILE A 276 0.58 -7.32 -11.98
CA ILE A 276 1.84 -6.70 -11.60
C ILE A 276 2.90 -6.99 -12.66
N ASP A 277 3.74 -6.03 -12.93
CA ASP A 277 4.83 -6.10 -13.91
C ASP A 277 6.09 -6.82 -13.39
N GLY A 278 5.99 -7.52 -12.26
CA GLY A 278 7.02 -8.20 -11.50
C GLY A 278 7.07 -7.71 -10.05
N PHE A 279 7.16 -8.63 -9.11
CA PHE A 279 7.20 -8.29 -7.68
C PHE A 279 8.50 -7.57 -7.28
N GLY A 280 9.61 -7.86 -7.98
CA GLY A 280 10.92 -7.22 -7.79
C GLY A 280 11.21 -6.08 -8.76
N ASN A 281 10.29 -5.73 -9.67
CA ASN A 281 10.49 -4.62 -10.60
C ASN A 281 10.20 -3.28 -9.90
N LEU A 282 11.19 -2.78 -9.16
CA LEU A 282 11.12 -1.59 -8.32
C LEU A 282 12.19 -0.57 -8.74
N ASP A 283 11.78 0.69 -8.86
CA ASP A 283 12.65 1.82 -9.12
C ASP A 283 13.29 2.30 -7.80
N ASN A 284 14.44 1.73 -7.45
CA ASN A 284 15.14 2.06 -6.21
C ASN A 284 15.63 3.52 -6.18
N GLU A 285 16.03 4.10 -7.32
CA GLU A 285 16.46 5.50 -7.38
C GLU A 285 15.30 6.41 -6.97
N ARG A 286 14.11 6.17 -7.51
CA ARG A 286 12.92 6.94 -7.18
C ARG A 286 12.45 6.70 -5.75
N LEU A 287 12.51 5.47 -5.25
CA LEU A 287 12.20 5.15 -3.85
C LEU A 287 13.16 5.83 -2.88
N ALA A 288 14.46 5.84 -3.18
CA ALA A 288 15.46 6.54 -2.37
C ALA A 288 15.20 8.06 -2.31
N GLU A 289 14.76 8.68 -3.42
CA GLU A 289 14.32 10.09 -3.42
C GLU A 289 13.06 10.29 -2.55
N LEU A 290 12.08 9.40 -2.68
CA LEU A 290 10.82 9.47 -1.93
C LEU A 290 11.01 9.30 -0.41
N PHE A 291 11.94 8.46 0.01
CA PHE A 291 12.19 8.12 1.41
C PHE A 291 13.53 8.60 1.95
N ALA A 292 14.14 9.60 1.31
CA ALA A 292 15.49 10.11 1.68
C ALA A 292 15.61 10.51 3.16
N ASP A 293 14.54 11.03 3.76
CA ASP A 293 14.51 11.48 5.16
C ASP A 293 13.87 10.44 6.11
N ASP A 294 13.53 9.24 5.63
CA ASP A 294 12.89 8.20 6.43
C ASP A 294 13.92 7.14 6.87
N PRO A 295 14.29 7.10 8.16
CA PRO A 295 15.27 6.13 8.67
C PRO A 295 14.77 4.67 8.62
N SER A 296 13.48 4.44 8.40
CA SER A 296 12.88 3.11 8.27
C SER A 296 12.94 2.57 6.84
N TYR A 297 13.32 3.40 5.86
CA TYR A 297 13.49 2.96 4.49
C TYR A 297 14.66 1.98 4.39
N VAL A 298 14.40 0.84 3.79
CA VAL A 298 15.42 -0.17 3.47
C VAL A 298 15.36 -0.43 1.97
N GLU A 299 16.44 -0.14 1.28
CA GLU A 299 16.57 -0.44 -0.14
C GLU A 299 16.47 -1.96 -0.37
N ILE A 300 15.76 -2.35 -1.43
CA ILE A 300 15.65 -3.74 -1.85
C ILE A 300 16.84 -4.05 -2.75
N THR A 301 17.64 -5.02 -2.33
CA THR A 301 18.85 -5.44 -3.05
C THR A 301 18.51 -6.16 -4.36
N ASP A 302 19.49 -6.28 -5.26
CA ASP A 302 19.29 -6.95 -6.54
C ASP A 302 19.00 -8.46 -6.35
N ASP A 303 19.61 -9.11 -5.36
CA ASP A 303 19.32 -10.50 -4.99
C ASP A 303 17.88 -10.67 -4.48
N GLU A 304 17.40 -9.71 -3.66
CA GLU A 304 16.01 -9.69 -3.21
C GLU A 304 15.04 -9.44 -4.36
N LYS A 305 15.38 -8.57 -5.32
CA LYS A 305 14.57 -8.35 -6.54
C LYS A 305 14.47 -9.61 -7.39
N GLU A 306 15.57 -10.35 -7.55
CA GLU A 306 15.58 -11.61 -8.29
C GLU A 306 14.68 -12.64 -7.60
N ALA A 307 14.80 -12.78 -6.26
CA ALA A 307 13.96 -13.67 -5.48
C ALA A 307 12.45 -13.29 -5.57
N LEU A 308 12.15 -11.99 -5.51
CA LEU A 308 10.78 -11.48 -5.67
C LEU A 308 10.23 -11.74 -7.08
N ASN A 309 11.04 -11.60 -8.13
CA ASN A 309 10.62 -11.84 -9.52
C ASN A 309 10.38 -13.33 -9.83
N ALA A 310 10.85 -14.24 -8.99
CA ALA A 310 10.50 -15.66 -9.09
C ALA A 310 9.07 -15.97 -8.62
N ILE A 311 8.39 -15.05 -7.98
CA ILE A 311 7.04 -15.21 -7.43
C ILE A 311 6.01 -15.08 -8.55
N PRO A 312 5.17 -16.10 -8.81
CA PRO A 312 4.14 -16.03 -9.85
C PRO A 312 2.93 -15.19 -9.41
N LEU A 313 2.54 -15.28 -8.12
CA LEU A 313 1.39 -14.55 -7.61
C LEU A 313 1.33 -14.51 -6.08
N ALA A 314 0.56 -13.53 -5.57
CA ALA A 314 0.13 -13.44 -4.19
C ALA A 314 -1.41 -13.36 -4.12
N LEU A 315 -2.02 -13.99 -3.11
CA LEU A 315 -3.45 -13.90 -2.85
C LEU A 315 -3.63 -13.17 -1.53
N VAL A 316 -4.38 -12.07 -1.55
CA VAL A 316 -4.61 -11.23 -0.37
C VAL A 316 -6.09 -10.95 -0.17
N ASP A 317 -6.47 -10.79 1.08
CA ASP A 317 -7.81 -10.32 1.46
C ASP A 317 -7.99 -8.85 1.06
N GLU A 318 -9.22 -8.43 0.76
CA GLU A 318 -9.55 -7.03 0.46
C GLU A 318 -9.06 -6.06 1.55
N LYS A 319 -9.06 -6.48 2.81
CA LYS A 319 -8.62 -5.67 3.96
C LYS A 319 -7.10 -5.68 4.18
N PHE A 320 -6.35 -6.44 3.39
CA PHE A 320 -4.89 -6.52 3.56
C PHE A 320 -4.21 -5.16 3.43
N PHE A 321 -4.55 -4.40 2.37
CA PHE A 321 -4.02 -3.05 2.20
C PHE A 321 -4.86 -2.02 2.96
N MET A 322 -4.25 -1.34 3.90
CA MET A 322 -4.81 -0.24 4.67
C MET A 322 -4.22 1.09 4.16
N ILE A 323 -4.75 1.52 2.99
CA ILE A 323 -4.24 2.70 2.27
C ILE A 323 -5.32 3.77 2.25
N TYR A 324 -4.97 4.95 2.76
CA TYR A 324 -5.89 6.08 2.89
C TYR A 324 -5.24 7.37 2.39
N ASP A 325 -6.04 8.23 1.77
CA ASP A 325 -5.67 9.61 1.49
C ASP A 325 -6.01 10.48 2.72
N ASN A 326 -5.04 11.25 3.23
CA ASN A 326 -5.23 12.13 4.38
C ASN A 326 -5.31 13.61 3.95
N LEU A 327 -4.53 14.00 2.93
CA LEU A 327 -4.55 15.34 2.37
C LEU A 327 -4.21 15.31 0.88
N ASN A 328 -5.02 16.00 0.08
CA ASN A 328 -4.72 16.32 -1.31
C ASN A 328 -5.01 17.82 -1.51
N GLU A 329 -3.98 18.65 -1.51
CA GLU A 329 -4.15 20.09 -1.54
C GLU A 329 -3.18 20.78 -2.49
N PHE A 330 -3.69 21.74 -3.26
CA PHE A 330 -2.90 22.65 -4.08
C PHE A 330 -2.64 23.97 -3.37
N ARG A 331 -1.38 24.42 -3.46
CA ARG A 331 -0.96 25.75 -3.03
C ARG A 331 -0.15 26.41 -4.13
N GLU A 332 -0.24 27.73 -4.24
CA GLU A 332 0.51 28.53 -5.20
C GLU A 332 1.21 29.70 -4.52
N VAL A 333 2.38 30.07 -5.03
CA VAL A 333 3.13 31.25 -4.59
C VAL A 333 3.77 31.92 -5.79
N GLU A 334 3.49 33.22 -5.96
CA GLU A 334 4.15 34.06 -6.96
C GLU A 334 5.51 34.54 -6.43
N ASN A 335 6.54 34.44 -7.28
CA ASN A 335 7.81 35.11 -7.07
C ASN A 335 7.90 36.37 -7.92
N GLY A 336 7.64 37.52 -7.29
CA GLY A 336 7.65 38.81 -7.98
C GLY A 336 9.02 39.24 -8.52
N GLN A 337 10.11 38.75 -7.93
CA GLN A 337 11.47 39.04 -8.39
C GLN A 337 11.84 38.21 -9.62
N GLY A 338 11.44 36.92 -9.63
CA GLY A 338 11.77 35.98 -10.71
C GLY A 338 10.72 35.92 -11.82
N LEU A 339 9.58 36.58 -11.68
CA LEU A 339 8.44 36.56 -12.61
C LEU A 339 7.99 35.13 -12.96
N TYR A 340 7.81 34.30 -11.94
CA TYR A 340 7.31 32.94 -12.07
C TYR A 340 6.38 32.56 -10.90
N TRP A 341 5.58 31.52 -11.09
CA TRP A 341 4.71 30.92 -10.10
C TRP A 341 5.21 29.54 -9.74
N ASN A 342 5.25 29.22 -8.45
CA ASN A 342 5.46 27.87 -7.95
C ASN A 342 4.11 27.30 -7.53
N TYR A 343 3.78 26.14 -8.09
CA TYR A 343 2.65 25.31 -7.71
C TYR A 343 3.12 24.15 -6.90
N PHE A 344 2.43 23.90 -5.78
CA PHE A 344 2.72 22.82 -4.87
C PHE A 344 1.47 21.93 -4.79
N PHE A 345 1.64 20.64 -5.05
CA PHE A 345 0.60 19.65 -4.81
C PHE A 345 1.01 18.80 -3.62
N HIS A 346 0.37 18.99 -2.48
CA HIS A 346 0.60 18.24 -1.25
C HIS A 346 -0.23 16.97 -1.27
N GLN A 347 0.42 15.85 -1.00
CA GLN A 347 -0.22 14.56 -0.81
C GLN A 347 0.25 13.95 0.51
N TRP A 348 -0.70 13.71 1.40
CA TRP A 348 -0.45 12.98 2.63
C TRP A 348 -1.29 11.72 2.62
N LYS A 349 -0.68 10.59 2.98
CA LYS A 349 -1.27 9.27 2.88
C LYS A 349 -0.85 8.37 4.02
N THR A 350 -1.69 7.40 4.29
CA THR A 350 -1.37 6.26 5.14
C THR A 350 -1.13 5.05 4.26
N PHE A 351 0.06 4.45 4.32
CA PHE A 351 0.40 3.20 3.68
C PHE A 351 0.68 2.16 4.75
N SER A 352 -0.20 1.20 4.91
CA SER A 352 -0.07 0.14 5.90
C SER A 352 -0.70 -1.16 5.40
N THR A 353 -0.48 -2.25 6.13
CA THR A 353 -1.13 -3.55 5.89
C THR A 353 -1.74 -4.08 7.18
N SER A 354 -2.88 -4.74 7.08
CA SER A 354 -3.53 -5.37 8.22
C SER A 354 -2.79 -6.64 8.64
N PRO A 355 -2.40 -6.80 9.91
CA PRO A 355 -1.84 -8.04 10.43
C PRO A 355 -2.90 -9.14 10.62
N PHE A 356 -4.19 -8.79 10.63
CA PHE A 356 -5.30 -9.70 10.85
C PHE A 356 -5.87 -10.31 9.56
N SER A 357 -5.51 -9.75 8.41
CA SER A 357 -6.00 -10.19 7.11
C SER A 357 -5.20 -11.37 6.57
N ASN A 358 -5.89 -12.32 5.94
CA ASN A 358 -5.24 -13.44 5.27
C ASN A 358 -4.45 -12.96 4.04
N ALA A 359 -3.22 -13.45 3.94
CA ALA A 359 -2.34 -13.16 2.81
C ALA A 359 -1.44 -14.36 2.52
N LEU A 360 -1.48 -14.87 1.29
CA LEU A 360 -0.73 -16.01 0.83
C LEU A 360 0.23 -15.59 -0.29
N LEU A 361 1.40 -16.21 -0.31
CA LEU A 361 2.43 -16.03 -1.32
C LEU A 361 2.74 -17.37 -1.97
N TYR A 362 2.72 -17.47 -3.29
CA TYR A 362 3.08 -18.71 -3.99
C TYR A 362 4.53 -18.63 -4.44
N VAL A 363 5.34 -19.58 -3.95
CA VAL A 363 6.79 -19.54 -4.14
C VAL A 363 7.31 -20.84 -4.74
N PRO A 364 8.25 -20.77 -5.70
CA PRO A 364 8.83 -21.96 -6.32
C PRO A 364 9.86 -22.65 -5.43
N THR A 365 10.28 -22.00 -4.33
CA THR A 365 11.21 -22.53 -3.34
C THR A 365 10.45 -23.09 -2.15
N GLU A 366 10.87 -24.23 -1.60
CA GLU A 366 10.25 -24.79 -0.39
C GLU A 366 10.52 -23.86 0.80
N PRO A 367 9.48 -23.31 1.45
CA PRO A 367 9.67 -22.43 2.59
C PRO A 367 10.24 -23.19 3.78
N SER A 368 11.26 -22.65 4.43
CA SER A 368 11.87 -23.27 5.60
C SER A 368 12.44 -22.24 6.57
N VAL A 369 12.57 -22.65 7.84
CA VAL A 369 13.28 -21.90 8.86
C VAL A 369 14.60 -22.61 9.14
N THR A 370 15.71 -21.91 8.92
CA THR A 370 17.04 -22.46 9.14
C THR A 370 17.42 -22.40 10.61
N SER A 371 17.26 -21.23 11.24
CA SER A 371 17.58 -21.03 12.66
C SER A 371 16.76 -19.94 13.30
N VAL A 372 16.60 -20.03 14.62
CA VAL A 372 16.13 -18.97 15.51
C VAL A 372 17.29 -18.62 16.42
N THR A 373 17.56 -17.35 16.63
CA THR A 373 18.61 -16.87 17.55
C THR A 373 18.04 -15.73 18.38
N VAL A 374 18.25 -15.77 19.69
CA VAL A 374 17.79 -14.73 20.62
C VAL A 374 18.98 -14.08 21.33
N THR A 375 18.92 -12.79 21.51
CA THR A 375 19.96 -11.99 22.17
C THR A 375 19.33 -11.10 23.24
N PRO A 376 19.94 -11.04 24.45
CA PRO A 376 21.11 -11.78 24.91
C PRO A 376 20.81 -13.25 25.24
N GLU A 377 21.79 -14.15 25.19
CA GLU A 377 21.65 -15.55 25.57
C GLU A 377 21.41 -15.73 27.09
N SER A 378 21.88 -14.76 27.89
CA SER A 378 21.63 -14.69 29.33
C SER A 378 21.66 -13.25 29.83
N ALA A 379 20.87 -12.96 30.87
CA ALA A 379 20.85 -11.65 31.51
C ALA A 379 20.50 -11.74 32.99
N THR A 380 20.94 -10.75 33.78
CA THR A 380 20.48 -10.55 35.15
C THR A 380 19.51 -9.38 35.18
N VAL A 381 18.30 -9.62 35.68
CA VAL A 381 17.21 -8.59 35.73
C VAL A 381 16.75 -8.49 37.19
N PRO A 382 16.68 -7.32 37.79
CA PRO A 382 16.18 -7.15 39.15
C PRO A 382 14.69 -7.50 39.24
N ALA A 383 14.25 -7.94 40.40
CA ALA A 383 12.82 -8.11 40.66
C ALA A 383 12.08 -6.81 40.44
N GLY A 384 10.94 -6.84 39.70
CA GLY A 384 10.22 -5.68 39.21
C GLY A 384 10.81 -5.00 37.96
N GLY A 385 11.93 -5.54 37.42
CA GLY A 385 12.59 -5.00 36.21
C GLY A 385 12.04 -5.56 34.91
N SER A 386 12.56 -5.01 33.80
CA SER A 386 12.23 -5.46 32.44
C SER A 386 13.48 -5.54 31.57
N LEU A 387 13.41 -6.40 30.54
CA LEU A 387 14.48 -6.59 29.54
C LEU A 387 13.84 -6.78 28.17
N MET A 388 14.41 -6.15 27.15
CA MET A 388 14.04 -6.37 25.75
C MET A 388 14.91 -7.47 25.14
N LEU A 389 14.29 -8.51 24.60
CA LEU A 389 14.96 -9.54 23.81
C LEU A 389 14.89 -9.14 22.32
N SER A 390 16.00 -9.38 21.62
CA SER A 390 16.06 -9.28 20.16
C SER A 390 16.13 -10.68 19.57
N THR A 391 15.22 -10.99 18.65
CA THR A 391 15.16 -12.31 18.00
C THR A 391 15.44 -12.16 16.53
N ALA A 392 16.33 -13.01 16.00
CA ALA A 392 16.60 -13.13 14.57
C ALA A 392 16.18 -14.53 14.10
N VAL A 393 15.43 -14.58 13.00
CA VAL A 393 14.98 -15.83 12.35
C VAL A 393 15.53 -15.85 10.93
N VAL A 394 16.35 -16.87 10.62
CA VAL A 394 16.88 -17.07 9.28
C VAL A 394 15.97 -18.00 8.51
N THR A 395 15.46 -17.55 7.37
CA THR A 395 14.45 -18.25 6.58
C THR A 395 14.85 -18.37 5.12
N GLU A 396 14.27 -19.36 4.42
CA GLU A 396 14.28 -19.51 2.97
C GLU A 396 12.84 -19.54 2.44
N GLY A 397 12.64 -19.20 1.16
CA GLY A 397 11.34 -19.25 0.52
C GLY A 397 10.29 -18.32 1.16
N PHE A 398 10.74 -17.19 1.75
CA PHE A 398 9.90 -16.20 2.43
C PHE A 398 9.07 -16.76 3.60
N ALA A 399 9.57 -17.78 4.28
CA ALA A 399 8.91 -18.32 5.46
C ALA A 399 8.75 -17.23 6.56
N PRO A 400 7.65 -17.25 7.34
CA PRO A 400 7.42 -16.31 8.42
C PRO A 400 8.56 -16.24 9.43
N GLN A 401 8.95 -15.02 9.79
CA GLN A 401 10.02 -14.74 10.77
C GLN A 401 9.45 -14.49 12.17
N THR A 402 8.16 -14.78 12.38
CA THR A 402 7.49 -14.60 13.65
C THR A 402 7.84 -15.71 14.62
N VAL A 403 7.88 -15.36 15.92
CA VAL A 403 8.21 -16.28 17.01
C VAL A 403 7.16 -16.20 18.11
N THR A 404 7.09 -17.27 18.92
CA THR A 404 6.37 -17.31 20.19
C THR A 404 7.36 -17.46 21.32
N TYR A 405 6.98 -16.95 22.49
CA TYR A 405 7.81 -16.99 23.70
C TYR A 405 7.09 -17.75 24.81
N GLU A 406 7.81 -18.62 25.50
CA GLU A 406 7.30 -19.34 26.65
C GLU A 406 8.29 -19.20 27.81
N SER A 407 7.80 -18.86 29.01
CA SER A 407 8.60 -18.83 30.24
C SER A 407 8.29 -20.05 31.10
N ASN A 408 9.32 -20.63 31.73
CA ASN A 408 9.17 -21.69 32.68
C ASN A 408 8.97 -21.22 34.15
N ASN A 409 8.89 -19.89 34.35
CA ASN A 409 8.73 -19.28 35.69
C ASN A 409 7.52 -18.33 35.64
N ASP A 410 6.51 -18.56 36.48
CA ASP A 410 5.28 -17.81 36.55
C ASP A 410 5.49 -16.32 36.96
N GLY A 411 6.60 -16.04 37.68
CA GLY A 411 7.01 -14.67 38.03
C GLY A 411 7.71 -13.92 36.91
N VAL A 412 7.92 -14.54 35.73
CA VAL A 412 8.54 -13.91 34.59
C VAL A 412 7.61 -14.04 33.37
N THR A 413 7.04 -12.95 32.96
CA THR A 413 6.17 -12.88 31.76
C THR A 413 6.90 -12.26 30.60
N ILE A 414 6.48 -12.59 29.39
CA ILE A 414 7.04 -12.03 28.16
C ILE A 414 5.93 -11.63 27.18
N THR A 415 6.07 -10.46 26.59
CA THR A 415 5.11 -9.99 25.58
C THR A 415 5.45 -10.55 24.19
N GLU A 416 4.49 -10.54 23.27
CA GLU A 416 4.72 -10.92 21.86
C GLU A 416 5.83 -10.10 21.19
N GLY A 417 6.09 -8.87 21.67
CA GLY A 417 7.19 -8.02 21.22
C GLY A 417 8.55 -8.31 21.83
N GLY A 418 8.67 -9.39 22.65
CA GLY A 418 9.95 -9.77 23.26
C GLY A 418 10.34 -9.00 24.52
N VAL A 419 9.40 -8.25 25.13
CA VAL A 419 9.67 -7.59 26.42
C VAL A 419 9.41 -8.53 27.56
N VAL A 420 10.48 -8.90 28.25
CA VAL A 420 10.47 -9.68 29.50
C VAL A 420 10.10 -8.74 30.66
N GLN A 421 9.18 -9.16 31.51
CA GLN A 421 8.79 -8.48 32.73
C GLN A 421 8.95 -9.44 33.91
N VAL A 422 9.70 -9.01 34.92
CA VAL A 422 9.94 -9.78 36.15
C VAL A 422 9.04 -9.22 37.24
N ALA A 423 8.24 -10.06 37.89
CA ALA A 423 7.40 -9.64 39.00
C ALA A 423 8.28 -9.21 40.21
N SER A 424 7.74 -8.31 41.05
CA SER A 424 8.48 -7.75 42.19
C SER A 424 8.79 -8.75 43.29
N ASP A 425 8.12 -9.90 43.32
CA ASP A 425 8.25 -10.99 44.25
C ASP A 425 8.91 -12.24 43.60
N ALA A 426 9.27 -12.16 42.31
CA ALA A 426 9.94 -13.25 41.63
C ALA A 426 11.38 -13.45 42.11
N THR A 427 11.78 -14.70 42.16
CA THR A 427 13.14 -15.13 42.61
C THR A 427 13.66 -16.27 41.76
N GLY A 428 14.98 -16.51 41.80
CA GLY A 428 15.63 -17.63 41.14
C GLY A 428 16.00 -17.35 39.68
N THR A 429 15.77 -18.31 38.82
CA THR A 429 16.08 -18.22 37.38
C THR A 429 14.84 -18.55 36.54
N ALA A 430 14.71 -17.90 35.39
CA ALA A 430 13.74 -18.23 34.38
C ALA A 430 14.44 -18.59 33.06
N THR A 431 13.97 -19.65 32.42
CA THR A 431 14.35 -19.96 31.04
C THR A 431 13.21 -19.58 30.13
N ILE A 432 13.48 -18.67 29.19
CA ILE A 432 12.55 -18.26 28.15
C ILE A 432 12.89 -19.05 26.90
N THR A 433 11.94 -19.83 26.39
CA THR A 433 12.06 -20.55 25.13
C THR A 433 11.43 -19.72 24.02
N VAL A 434 12.16 -19.50 22.96
CA VAL A 434 11.73 -18.80 21.75
C VAL A 434 11.55 -19.83 20.65
N LYS A 435 10.35 -19.90 20.02
CA LYS A 435 10.02 -20.88 18.99
C LYS A 435 9.56 -20.17 17.72
N SER A 436 9.98 -20.65 16.54
CA SER A 436 9.38 -20.20 15.28
C SER A 436 7.92 -20.61 15.20
N THR A 437 7.06 -19.70 14.72
CA THR A 437 5.63 -19.99 14.45
C THR A 437 5.44 -20.85 13.21
N PHE A 438 6.41 -20.87 12.29
CA PHE A 438 6.35 -21.65 11.05
C PHE A 438 6.90 -23.08 11.22
N ASP A 439 8.00 -23.23 11.95
CA ASP A 439 8.61 -24.51 12.28
C ASP A 439 8.94 -24.55 13.79
N GLU A 440 8.03 -25.11 14.57
CA GLU A 440 8.16 -25.19 16.04
C GLU A 440 9.36 -26.02 16.51
N THR A 441 10.01 -26.77 15.62
CA THR A 441 11.26 -27.49 15.93
C THR A 441 12.47 -26.58 16.02
N LYS A 442 12.38 -25.36 15.47
CA LYS A 442 13.43 -24.34 15.50
C LYS A 442 13.22 -23.45 16.70
N THR A 443 14.06 -23.62 17.70
CA THR A 443 13.98 -22.94 19.00
C THR A 443 15.33 -22.42 19.44
N ASP A 444 15.29 -21.41 20.29
CA ASP A 444 16.43 -20.93 21.05
C ASP A 444 16.00 -20.56 22.48
N THR A 445 16.91 -20.36 23.40
CA THR A 445 16.61 -20.14 24.83
C THR A 445 17.42 -19.02 25.43
N VAL A 446 16.80 -18.27 26.34
CA VAL A 446 17.44 -17.22 27.15
C VAL A 446 17.32 -17.59 28.62
N THR A 447 18.42 -17.45 29.36
CA THR A 447 18.42 -17.62 30.82
C THR A 447 18.39 -16.27 31.51
N ILE A 448 17.33 -15.99 32.28
CA ILE A 448 17.17 -14.79 33.11
C ILE A 448 17.47 -15.14 34.56
N THR A 449 18.46 -14.49 35.15
CA THR A 449 18.76 -14.57 36.58
C THR A 449 18.10 -13.40 37.29
N ILE A 450 17.25 -13.67 38.28
CA ILE A 450 16.53 -12.63 39.04
C ILE A 450 17.39 -12.23 40.24
N SER A 451 17.69 -10.93 40.34
CA SER A 451 18.55 -10.36 41.40
C SER A 451 17.80 -9.48 42.38
#